data_e573c2ca7b61e4dbef852d7c0e50e9a9
#
_entry.id   e573c2ca7b61e4dbef852d7c0e50e9a9
#
_cell.length_a   1.000
_cell.length_b   1.000
_cell.length_c   1.000
_cell.angle_alpha   90.00
_cell.angle_beta   90.00
_cell.angle_gamma   90.00
#
_symmetry.space_group_name_H-M   'P 1'
#
loop_
_entity.id
_entity.type
_entity.pdbx_description
1 polymer ?
#
loop_
_entity_poly.entity_id
_entity_poly.type
_entity_poly.pdbx_seq_one_letter_code
_entity_poly.pdbx_strand_id
1 'polypeptide(L)'
;MPTNSINFLHISDTHSQHRRLTRLPDADILIHSGDFTMNGSEQEAIDFMNWFCDLPYSHKIFICGNHDACLYGAKMDGLDKNVYYLCNSGVTIDGVNFYGVPMFMEDCISDRQSRNYAAIPADTDVLITHCPPYGILDFDDGINYG
;
A
#
# COMPACT_ATOMS: atom_id res chain seq x y z
N MET A 1 11.01 -23.74 20.67
CA MET A 1 10.40 -22.41 20.79
C MET A 1 9.46 -22.24 19.63
N PRO A 2 8.19 -21.96 19.80
CA PRO A 2 7.36 -21.59 18.66
C PRO A 2 7.94 -20.32 18.06
N THR A 3 8.37 -20.39 16.82
CA THR A 3 8.67 -19.20 16.03
C THR A 3 7.32 -18.50 15.82
N ASN A 4 7.13 -17.33 16.42
CA ASN A 4 5.99 -16.48 16.07
C ASN A 4 6.14 -16.12 14.60
N SER A 5 5.47 -16.84 13.72
CA SER A 5 5.36 -16.50 12.31
C SER A 5 4.20 -15.53 12.15
N ILE A 6 4.42 -14.41 11.51
CA ILE A 6 3.38 -13.47 11.10
C ILE A 6 3.00 -13.80 9.66
N ASN A 7 1.72 -14.04 9.41
CA ASN A 7 1.19 -14.28 8.08
C ASN A 7 0.54 -12.99 7.57
N PHE A 8 0.84 -12.61 6.35
CA PHE A 8 0.15 -11.49 5.71
C PHE A 8 -0.43 -11.88 4.36
N LEU A 9 -1.59 -11.31 4.07
CA LEU A 9 -2.23 -11.35 2.77
C LEU A 9 -1.92 -10.06 2.02
N HIS A 10 -1.43 -10.18 0.80
CA HIS A 10 -1.14 -9.05 -0.07
C HIS A 10 -2.13 -9.01 -1.24
N ILE A 11 -2.73 -7.86 -1.45
CA ILE A 11 -3.59 -7.53 -2.60
C ILE A 11 -3.19 -6.17 -3.17
N SER A 12 -3.52 -5.91 -4.43
CA SER A 12 -3.32 -4.62 -5.09
C SER A 12 -4.29 -4.43 -6.26
N ASP A 13 -4.29 -3.24 -6.84
CA ASP A 13 -4.95 -2.95 -8.12
C ASP A 13 -6.42 -3.36 -8.16
N THR A 14 -7.15 -3.06 -7.11
CA THR A 14 -8.57 -3.41 -7.02
C THR A 14 -9.48 -2.48 -7.82
N HIS A 15 -9.01 -1.27 -8.19
CA HIS A 15 -9.69 -0.34 -9.09
C HIS A 15 -11.20 -0.25 -8.85
N SER A 16 -11.59 0.10 -7.63
CA SER A 16 -12.99 0.20 -7.16
C SER A 16 -13.80 -1.10 -7.22
N GLN A 17 -13.14 -2.25 -7.45
CA GLN A 17 -13.80 -3.57 -7.50
C GLN A 17 -13.55 -4.40 -6.22
N HIS A 18 -12.99 -3.80 -5.17
CA HIS A 18 -12.63 -4.47 -3.92
C HIS A 18 -13.81 -5.25 -3.28
N ARG A 19 -15.06 -4.77 -3.43
CA ARG A 19 -16.25 -5.46 -2.92
C ARG A 19 -16.57 -6.79 -3.61
N ARG A 20 -15.89 -7.10 -4.73
CA ARG A 20 -15.96 -8.43 -5.40
C ARG A 20 -15.09 -9.47 -4.70
N LEU A 21 -14.16 -9.06 -3.86
CA LEU A 21 -13.30 -9.94 -3.07
C LEU A 21 -14.07 -10.46 -1.85
N THR A 22 -14.95 -11.43 -2.06
CA THR A 22 -15.87 -11.95 -1.02
C THR A 22 -15.27 -13.08 -0.18
N ARG A 23 -14.13 -13.64 -0.58
CA ARG A 23 -13.45 -14.77 0.07
C ARG A 23 -11.95 -14.52 0.14
N LEU A 24 -11.55 -13.62 1.01
CA LEU A 24 -10.14 -13.40 1.30
C LEU A 24 -9.64 -14.45 2.31
N PRO A 25 -8.45 -15.04 2.11
CA PRO A 25 -7.83 -15.95 3.07
C PRO A 25 -7.59 -15.31 4.43
N ASP A 26 -7.54 -16.12 5.48
CA ASP A 26 -7.15 -15.66 6.81
C ASP A 26 -5.66 -15.28 6.84
N ALA A 27 -5.36 -14.20 7.52
CA ALA A 27 -4.00 -13.71 7.78
C ALA A 27 -3.99 -12.82 9.03
N ASP A 28 -2.81 -12.57 9.59
CA ASP A 28 -2.64 -11.63 10.70
C ASP A 28 -2.71 -10.18 10.19
N ILE A 29 -2.12 -9.93 9.03
CA ILE A 29 -2.01 -8.59 8.43
C ILE A 29 -2.54 -8.64 6.98
N LEU A 30 -3.41 -7.70 6.64
CA LEU A 30 -3.80 -7.43 5.25
C LEU A 30 -3.01 -6.23 4.70
N ILE A 31 -2.38 -6.39 3.55
CA ILE A 31 -1.64 -5.32 2.86
C ILE A 31 -2.29 -5.05 1.51
N HIS A 32 -2.57 -3.77 1.22
CA HIS A 32 -2.98 -3.30 -0.11
C HIS A 32 -1.92 -2.34 -0.67
N SER A 33 -1.26 -2.71 -1.76
CA SER A 33 -0.14 -1.94 -2.31
C SER A 33 -0.51 -0.94 -3.41
N GLY A 34 -1.71 -0.38 -3.35
CA GLY A 34 -2.12 0.76 -4.18
C GLY A 34 -3.07 0.41 -5.31
N ASP A 35 -3.51 1.45 -5.99
CA ASP A 35 -4.53 1.41 -7.05
C ASP A 35 -5.85 0.81 -6.59
N PHE A 36 -6.33 1.28 -5.45
CA PHE A 36 -7.66 0.89 -4.96
C PHE A 36 -8.79 1.69 -5.60
N THR A 37 -8.52 2.87 -6.17
CA THR A 37 -9.47 3.64 -6.97
C THR A 37 -9.30 3.36 -8.47
N MET A 38 -10.32 3.67 -9.27
CA MET A 38 -10.23 3.63 -10.73
C MET A 38 -9.93 5.01 -11.31
N ASN A 39 -10.63 6.04 -10.81
CA ASN A 39 -10.55 7.39 -11.35
C ASN A 39 -9.88 8.38 -10.39
N GLY A 40 -9.43 7.96 -9.23
CA GLY A 40 -8.79 8.80 -8.25
C GLY A 40 -9.72 9.78 -7.56
N SER A 41 -11.01 9.47 -7.44
CA SER A 41 -11.97 10.34 -6.77
C SER A 41 -11.99 10.10 -5.25
N GLU A 42 -12.31 11.15 -4.49
CA GLU A 42 -12.48 11.04 -3.03
C GLU A 42 -13.58 10.03 -2.67
N GLN A 43 -14.64 9.95 -3.46
CA GLN A 43 -15.75 9.04 -3.20
C GLN A 43 -15.31 7.57 -3.33
N GLU A 44 -14.49 7.24 -4.33
CA GLU A 44 -13.93 5.90 -4.50
C GLU A 44 -12.99 5.56 -3.32
N ALA A 45 -12.16 6.51 -2.89
CA ALA A 45 -11.26 6.34 -1.76
C ALA A 45 -12.03 6.10 -0.45
N ILE A 46 -13.10 6.85 -0.20
CA ILE A 46 -13.98 6.66 0.97
C ILE A 46 -14.66 5.28 0.92
N ASP A 47 -15.15 4.84 -0.24
CA ASP A 47 -15.77 3.52 -0.40
C ASP A 47 -14.77 2.40 -0.11
N PHE A 48 -13.53 2.53 -0.60
CA PHE A 48 -12.45 1.60 -0.31
C PHE A 48 -12.13 1.56 1.19
N MET A 49 -11.93 2.73 1.81
CA MET A 49 -11.57 2.80 3.23
C MET A 49 -12.64 2.19 4.13
N ASN A 50 -13.92 2.45 3.84
CA ASN A 50 -15.02 1.83 4.58
C ASN A 50 -14.99 0.30 4.47
N TRP A 51 -14.81 -0.24 3.27
CA TRP A 51 -14.69 -1.67 3.05
C TRP A 51 -13.45 -2.25 3.75
N PHE A 52 -12.30 -1.59 3.59
CA PHE A 52 -11.01 -2.06 4.12
C PHE A 52 -11.00 -2.06 5.65
N CYS A 53 -11.55 -1.03 6.29
CA CYS A 53 -11.67 -0.94 7.74
C CYS A 53 -12.57 -2.04 8.32
N ASP A 54 -13.65 -2.42 7.61
CA ASP A 54 -14.60 -3.45 8.06
C ASP A 54 -14.05 -4.89 7.97
N LEU A 55 -12.92 -5.10 7.26
CA LEU A 55 -12.34 -6.45 7.11
C LEU A 55 -11.75 -6.97 8.43
N PRO A 56 -11.92 -8.29 8.73
CA PRO A 56 -11.62 -8.86 10.04
C PRO A 56 -10.15 -9.23 10.24
N TYR A 57 -9.21 -8.39 9.80
CA TYR A 57 -7.77 -8.60 10.03
C TYR A 57 -7.30 -7.84 11.25
N SER A 58 -6.37 -8.43 12.01
CA SER A 58 -5.80 -7.80 13.20
C SER A 58 -5.12 -6.47 12.89
N HIS A 59 -4.41 -6.42 11.76
CA HIS A 59 -3.79 -5.20 11.25
C HIS A 59 -4.01 -5.08 9.74
N LYS A 60 -4.14 -3.85 9.27
CA LYS A 60 -4.37 -3.54 7.86
C LYS A 60 -3.48 -2.38 7.44
N ILE A 61 -2.71 -2.57 6.38
CA ILE A 61 -1.77 -1.57 5.84
C ILE A 61 -2.15 -1.28 4.40
N PHE A 62 -2.15 -0.01 4.01
CA PHE A 62 -2.28 0.35 2.61
C PHE A 62 -1.40 1.53 2.22
N ILE A 63 -1.03 1.57 0.96
CA ILE A 63 -0.35 2.67 0.29
C ILE A 63 -1.17 3.10 -0.93
N CYS A 64 -0.84 4.25 -1.53
CA CYS A 64 -1.42 4.69 -2.79
C CYS A 64 -0.61 4.21 -4.00
N GLY A 65 -1.31 3.95 -5.10
CA GLY A 65 -0.76 3.83 -6.43
C GLY A 65 -1.06 5.07 -7.28
N ASN A 66 -0.76 4.98 -8.57
CA ASN A 66 -0.92 6.12 -9.49
C ASN A 66 -2.39 6.49 -9.80
N HIS A 67 -3.32 5.57 -9.59
CA HIS A 67 -4.75 5.86 -9.72
C HIS A 67 -5.34 6.58 -8.49
N ASP A 68 -4.65 6.58 -7.34
CA ASP A 68 -5.17 7.12 -6.07
C ASP A 68 -4.83 8.60 -5.89
N ALA A 69 -4.87 9.39 -6.97
CA ALA A 69 -4.40 10.77 -7.04
C ALA A 69 -5.09 11.73 -6.05
N CYS A 70 -6.34 11.46 -5.65
CA CYS A 70 -7.05 12.27 -4.66
C CYS A 70 -6.37 12.32 -3.28
N LEU A 71 -5.48 11.36 -3.00
CA LEU A 71 -4.74 11.29 -1.74
C LEU A 71 -3.35 11.95 -1.81
N TYR A 72 -2.96 12.52 -2.95
CA TYR A 72 -1.69 13.24 -3.06
C TYR A 72 -1.65 14.45 -2.12
N GLY A 73 -0.70 14.45 -1.19
CA GLY A 73 -0.59 15.49 -0.16
C GLY A 73 -1.70 15.49 0.90
N ALA A 74 -2.60 14.52 0.87
CA ALA A 74 -3.66 14.41 1.86
C ALA A 74 -3.11 13.93 3.22
N LYS A 75 -3.73 14.43 4.29
CA LYS A 75 -3.56 13.89 5.64
C LYS A 75 -4.73 12.94 5.92
N MET A 76 -4.40 11.77 6.43
CA MET A 76 -5.38 10.75 6.76
C MET A 76 -5.61 10.76 8.27
N ASP A 77 -6.77 11.23 8.69
CA ASP A 77 -7.19 11.23 10.09
C ASP A 77 -8.43 10.34 10.27
N GLY A 78 -8.60 9.79 11.46
CA GLY A 78 -9.81 9.05 11.82
C GLY A 78 -9.85 7.59 11.36
N LEU A 79 -8.74 7.02 10.91
CA LEU A 79 -8.64 5.58 10.68
C LEU A 79 -8.72 4.81 12.02
N ASP A 80 -9.23 3.58 11.96
CA ASP A 80 -9.20 2.67 13.09
C ASP A 80 -7.75 2.43 13.56
N LYS A 81 -7.57 2.13 14.85
CA LYS A 81 -6.25 1.97 15.48
C LYS A 81 -5.38 0.88 14.85
N ASN A 82 -5.99 -0.07 14.15
CA ASN A 82 -5.33 -1.19 13.48
C ASN A 82 -5.24 -1.01 11.96
N VAL A 83 -5.53 0.19 11.43
CA VAL A 83 -5.46 0.52 10.01
C VAL A 83 -4.40 1.60 9.80
N TYR A 84 -3.44 1.32 8.92
CA TYR A 84 -2.26 2.16 8.70
C TYR A 84 -2.18 2.58 7.23
N TYR A 85 -2.29 3.87 6.98
CA TYR A 85 -1.94 4.47 5.70
C TYR A 85 -0.46 4.85 5.72
N LEU A 86 0.36 4.25 4.87
CA LEU A 86 1.78 4.56 4.77
C LEU A 86 2.05 5.41 3.52
N CYS A 87 2.63 6.56 3.73
CA CYS A 87 3.03 7.49 2.67
C CYS A 87 4.43 8.01 3.00
N ASN A 88 5.46 7.37 2.46
CA ASN A 88 6.86 7.58 2.82
C ASN A 88 7.07 7.51 4.33
N SER A 89 6.46 6.53 4.95
CA SER A 89 6.42 6.35 6.40
C SER A 89 6.36 4.87 6.76
N GLY A 90 6.63 4.57 8.04
CA GLY A 90 6.66 3.20 8.54
C GLY A 90 5.78 3.00 9.76
N VAL A 91 5.56 1.72 10.06
CA VAL A 91 4.91 1.25 11.28
C VAL A 91 5.59 -0.04 11.74
N THR A 92 5.71 -0.22 13.05
CA THR A 92 6.20 -1.48 13.63
C THR A 92 5.00 -2.25 14.18
N ILE A 93 4.81 -3.48 13.71
CA ILE A 93 3.75 -4.39 14.15
C ILE A 93 4.41 -5.69 14.60
N ASP A 94 4.20 -6.08 15.86
CA ASP A 94 4.75 -7.29 16.46
C ASP A 94 6.27 -7.46 16.26
N GLY A 95 7.00 -6.34 16.27
CA GLY A 95 8.46 -6.30 16.13
C GLY A 95 8.95 -6.31 14.67
N VAL A 96 8.06 -6.30 13.67
CA VAL A 96 8.39 -6.20 12.25
C VAL A 96 8.20 -4.76 11.79
N ASN A 97 9.22 -4.19 11.14
CA ASN A 97 9.22 -2.83 10.62
C ASN A 97 8.73 -2.79 9.17
N PHE A 98 7.53 -2.26 8.96
CA PHE A 98 6.96 -2.02 7.65
C PHE A 98 7.23 -0.59 7.21
N TYR A 99 7.56 -0.39 5.95
CA TYR A 99 7.69 0.94 5.34
C TYR A 99 6.95 0.99 4.00
N GLY A 100 6.15 2.04 3.77
CA GLY A 100 5.36 2.21 2.56
C GLY A 100 5.82 3.40 1.72
N VAL A 101 6.08 3.14 0.44
CA VAL A 101 6.39 4.17 -0.55
C VAL A 101 5.32 4.15 -1.62
N PRO A 102 4.41 5.14 -1.65
CA PRO A 102 3.37 5.23 -2.67
C PRO A 102 3.97 5.61 -4.02
N MET A 103 3.18 5.45 -5.08
CA MET A 103 3.51 5.98 -6.38
C MET A 103 2.49 7.05 -6.77
N PHE A 104 2.93 8.31 -6.79
CA PHE A 104 2.16 9.41 -7.34
C PHE A 104 2.86 9.96 -8.59
N MET A 105 2.10 10.23 -9.64
CA MET A 105 2.67 10.74 -10.90
C MET A 105 3.42 12.06 -10.71
N GLU A 106 2.97 12.90 -9.79
CA GLU A 106 3.62 14.18 -9.43
C GLU A 106 5.03 13.96 -8.87
N ASP A 107 5.22 12.91 -8.09
CA ASP A 107 6.53 12.57 -7.52
C ASP A 107 7.47 11.96 -8.58
N CYS A 108 6.91 11.16 -9.49
CA CYS A 108 7.67 10.60 -10.62
C CYS A 108 8.16 11.70 -11.57
N ILE A 109 7.29 12.63 -11.96
CA ILE A 109 7.62 13.73 -12.88
C ILE A 109 8.62 14.71 -12.25
N SER A 110 8.53 14.96 -10.94
CA SER A 110 9.39 15.92 -10.22
C SER A 110 10.69 15.32 -9.68
N ASP A 111 10.99 14.06 -9.99
CA ASP A 111 12.14 13.30 -9.44
C ASP A 111 12.11 13.17 -7.90
N ARG A 112 10.96 13.39 -7.27
CA ARG A 112 10.80 13.14 -5.84
C ARG A 112 10.75 11.65 -5.51
N GLN A 113 10.28 10.83 -6.44
CA GLN A 113 10.19 9.37 -6.24
C GLN A 113 11.55 8.76 -5.92
N SER A 114 12.61 9.15 -6.64
CA SER A 114 13.98 8.70 -6.35
C SER A 114 14.44 9.07 -4.93
N ARG A 115 14.05 10.27 -4.47
CA ARG A 115 14.37 10.73 -3.09
C ARG A 115 13.56 9.97 -2.04
N ASN A 116 12.32 9.64 -2.34
CA ASN A 116 11.48 8.83 -1.46
C ASN A 116 12.09 7.44 -1.26
N TYR A 117 12.58 6.81 -2.32
CA TYR A 117 13.31 5.54 -2.22
C TYR A 117 14.64 5.66 -1.45
N ALA A 118 15.39 6.74 -1.68
CA ALA A 118 16.65 6.97 -0.97
C ALA A 118 16.46 7.21 0.54
N ALA A 119 15.27 7.60 0.97
CA ALA A 119 14.93 7.86 2.36
C ALA A 119 14.40 6.63 3.12
N ILE A 120 14.30 5.46 2.48
CA ILE A 120 13.83 4.22 3.14
C ILE A 120 14.79 3.87 4.29
N PRO A 121 14.28 3.66 5.53
CA PRO A 121 15.12 3.29 6.66
C PRO A 121 15.82 1.94 6.44
N ALA A 122 17.08 1.85 6.87
CA ALA A 122 17.89 0.63 6.71
C ALA A 122 17.40 -0.56 7.57
N ASP A 123 16.61 -0.29 8.59
CA ASP A 123 16.00 -1.29 9.48
C ASP A 123 14.59 -1.71 9.04
N THR A 124 14.21 -1.40 7.79
CA THR A 124 12.95 -1.87 7.20
C THR A 124 13.00 -3.37 6.95
N ASP A 125 12.10 -4.13 7.56
CA ASP A 125 11.96 -5.57 7.34
C ASP A 125 11.07 -5.88 6.12
N VAL A 126 9.99 -5.11 5.94
CA VAL A 126 9.02 -5.27 4.84
C VAL A 126 8.80 -3.92 4.16
N LEU A 127 9.24 -3.84 2.91
CA LEU A 127 9.00 -2.66 2.06
C LEU A 127 7.76 -2.89 1.19
N ILE A 128 6.84 -1.93 1.23
CA ILE A 128 5.61 -1.94 0.42
C ILE A 128 5.73 -0.85 -0.63
N THR A 129 5.74 -1.23 -1.90
CA THR A 129 5.78 -0.31 -3.04
C THR A 129 4.66 -0.64 -4.02
N HIS A 130 4.21 0.35 -4.78
CA HIS A 130 3.22 0.10 -5.85
C HIS A 130 3.90 -0.47 -7.10
N CYS A 131 5.03 0.11 -7.51
CA CYS A 131 5.81 -0.44 -8.62
C CYS A 131 6.74 -1.56 -8.16
N PRO A 132 7.00 -2.57 -9.03
CA PRO A 132 8.03 -3.57 -8.78
C PRO A 132 9.43 -2.92 -8.82
N PRO A 133 10.47 -3.56 -8.26
CA PRO A 133 11.85 -3.09 -8.39
C PRO A 133 12.31 -3.14 -9.86
N TYR A 134 13.11 -2.16 -10.26
CA TYR A 134 13.68 -2.11 -11.62
C TYR A 134 14.36 -3.42 -12.00
N GLY A 135 14.01 -3.96 -13.16
CA GLY A 135 14.54 -5.21 -13.70
C GLY A 135 13.94 -6.48 -13.12
N ILE A 136 12.93 -6.38 -12.22
CA ILE A 136 12.27 -7.53 -11.60
C ILE A 136 10.76 -7.43 -11.82
N LEU A 137 10.23 -8.23 -12.76
CA LEU A 137 8.79 -8.29 -13.09
C LEU A 137 8.18 -6.95 -13.54
N ASP A 138 9.01 -6.05 -14.04
CA ASP A 138 8.65 -4.69 -14.42
C ASP A 138 8.71 -4.44 -15.94
N PHE A 139 8.99 -5.49 -16.73
CA PHE A 139 9.18 -5.38 -18.16
C PHE A 139 7.87 -5.61 -18.92
N ASP A 140 7.42 -4.61 -19.67
CA ASP A 140 6.28 -4.68 -20.56
C ASP A 140 6.56 -3.80 -21.80
N ASP A 141 6.12 -4.25 -22.98
CA ASP A 141 6.26 -3.56 -24.26
C ASP A 141 7.66 -3.00 -24.55
N GLY A 142 8.73 -3.68 -24.09
CA GLY A 142 10.11 -3.28 -24.33
C GLY A 142 10.67 -2.24 -23.34
N ILE A 143 9.96 -1.92 -22.29
CA ILE A 143 10.33 -0.91 -21.28
C ILE A 143 10.26 -1.55 -19.88
N ASN A 144 11.17 -1.17 -18.99
CA ASN A 144 11.11 -1.45 -17.58
C ASN A 144 10.40 -0.28 -16.87
N TYR A 145 9.44 -0.60 -16.00
CA TYR A 145 8.59 0.37 -15.28
C TYR A 145 8.91 0.48 -13.78
N GLY A 146 9.87 -0.30 -13.27
CA GLY A 146 10.33 -0.26 -11.89
C GLY A 146 11.21 0.92 -11.50
#